data_f1a7e2ac7c0e3699d34515f5cc987a12
#
_entry.id   f1a7e2ac7c0e3699d34515f5cc987a12
#
_cell.length_a   1.000
_cell.length_b   1.000
_cell.length_c   1.000
_cell.angle_alpha   90.00
_cell.angle_beta   90.00
_cell.angle_gamma   90.00
#
_symmetry.space_group_name_H-M   'P 1'
#
loop_
_entity.id
_entity.type
_entity.pdbx_description
1 polymer ?
#
loop_
_entity_poly.entity_id
_entity_poly.type
_entity_poly.pdbx_seq_one_letter_code
_entity_poly.pdbx_strand_id
1 'polypeptide(L)'
;MVKIMLIEDEGTVAELLAKALRKWQFEVQVVTDFTTIERQVADRRPELILLDINLPVYDGFYWMQKIRDFSQVPVIFISSRDADADQIMAMNLGGDDYIQKPFDMDVLIAKVNAMLRRTYQYRDDATALAHNGVSLNVQTREVLVGEQQITLSTNEFQLLWLLMRAHGHIVTRDELLNKLWQDKRFVDDNTLTVNISRLRQKIAAAGVDQYIVTRVAQGYMVP
;
A
#
# COMPACT_ATOMS: atom_id res chain seq x y z
N MET A 1 -16.62 -6.23 11.00
CA MET A 1 -16.88 -5.99 9.55
C MET A 1 -15.81 -5.03 9.08
N VAL A 2 -15.13 -5.32 7.97
CA VAL A 2 -14.05 -4.45 7.46
C VAL A 2 -14.62 -3.14 6.95
N LYS A 3 -14.03 -2.03 7.37
CA LYS A 3 -14.45 -0.67 7.03
C LYS A 3 -13.70 -0.16 5.82
N ILE A 4 -14.42 0.13 4.74
CA ILE A 4 -13.85 0.71 3.52
C ILE A 4 -14.38 2.14 3.37
N MET A 5 -13.47 3.09 3.18
CA MET A 5 -13.81 4.45 2.81
C MET A 5 -13.71 4.61 1.29
N LEU A 6 -14.78 5.07 0.67
CA LEU A 6 -14.84 5.33 -0.77
C LEU A 6 -14.85 6.85 -1.01
N ILE A 7 -13.85 7.33 -1.72
CA ILE A 7 -13.63 8.73 -2.08
C ILE A 7 -13.74 8.85 -3.59
N GLU A 8 -14.94 9.15 -4.06
CA GLU A 8 -15.36 9.20 -5.46
C GLU A 8 -16.43 10.29 -5.58
N ASP A 9 -16.24 11.27 -6.46
CA ASP A 9 -17.14 12.42 -6.61
C ASP A 9 -18.29 12.17 -7.56
N GLU A 10 -18.15 11.20 -8.48
CA GLU A 10 -19.25 10.82 -9.36
C GLU A 10 -20.25 9.93 -8.61
N GLY A 11 -21.37 10.53 -8.17
CA GLY A 11 -22.37 9.87 -7.31
C GLY A 11 -22.86 8.53 -7.83
N THR A 12 -23.08 8.41 -9.16
CA THR A 12 -23.52 7.15 -9.77
C THR A 12 -22.46 6.05 -9.64
N VAL A 13 -21.20 6.37 -9.85
CA VAL A 13 -20.07 5.44 -9.69
C VAL A 13 -19.91 5.07 -8.21
N ALA A 14 -19.94 6.06 -7.33
CA ALA A 14 -19.85 5.85 -5.89
C ALA A 14 -20.93 4.91 -5.36
N GLU A 15 -22.17 5.11 -5.77
CA GLU A 15 -23.29 4.23 -5.38
C GLU A 15 -23.12 2.80 -5.89
N LEU A 16 -22.69 2.65 -7.15
CA LEU A 16 -22.49 1.34 -7.78
C LEU A 16 -21.35 0.57 -7.08
N LEU A 17 -20.24 1.23 -6.80
CA LEU A 17 -19.12 0.67 -6.06
C LEU A 17 -19.52 0.31 -4.62
N ALA A 18 -20.20 1.21 -3.92
CA ALA A 18 -20.65 0.98 -2.55
C ALA A 18 -21.61 -0.21 -2.47
N LYS A 19 -22.55 -0.33 -3.42
CA LYS A 19 -23.48 -1.46 -3.50
C LYS A 19 -22.76 -2.78 -3.71
N ALA A 20 -21.79 -2.81 -4.62
CA ALA A 20 -21.00 -4.01 -4.89
C ALA A 20 -20.19 -4.43 -3.66
N LEU A 21 -19.49 -3.50 -3.01
CA LEU A 21 -18.69 -3.77 -1.82
C LEU A 21 -19.56 -4.24 -0.63
N ARG A 22 -20.73 -3.63 -0.42
CA ARG A 22 -21.68 -4.05 0.64
C ARG A 22 -22.22 -5.47 0.41
N LYS A 23 -22.39 -5.89 -0.84
CA LYS A 23 -22.77 -7.27 -1.17
C LYS A 23 -21.73 -8.29 -0.68
N TRP A 24 -20.46 -7.88 -0.60
CA TRP A 24 -19.36 -8.66 -0.05
C TRP A 24 -19.15 -8.45 1.46
N GLN A 25 -20.15 -7.92 2.16
CA GLN A 25 -20.18 -7.71 3.61
C GLN A 25 -19.12 -6.72 4.12
N PHE A 26 -18.69 -5.78 3.29
CA PHE A 26 -17.90 -4.64 3.74
C PHE A 26 -18.80 -3.53 4.31
N GLU A 27 -18.34 -2.87 5.36
CA GLU A 27 -18.92 -1.62 5.82
C GLU A 27 -18.37 -0.48 4.96
N VAL A 28 -19.21 0.10 4.09
CA VAL A 28 -18.75 1.10 3.12
C VAL A 28 -19.28 2.46 3.49
N GLN A 29 -18.35 3.38 3.64
CA GLN A 29 -18.60 4.78 3.84
C GLN A 29 -18.19 5.56 2.60
N VAL A 30 -19.14 6.23 1.98
CA VAL A 30 -18.92 7.16 0.88
C VAL A 30 -18.64 8.55 1.44
N VAL A 31 -17.57 9.19 0.96
CA VAL A 31 -17.24 10.57 1.28
C VAL A 31 -18.13 11.49 0.44
N THR A 32 -18.74 12.49 1.08
CA THR A 32 -19.59 13.51 0.45
C THR A 32 -19.03 14.93 0.61
N ASP A 33 -18.15 15.15 1.57
CA ASP A 33 -17.44 16.40 1.76
C ASP A 33 -15.97 16.24 1.38
N PHE A 34 -15.60 16.78 0.23
CA PHE A 34 -14.26 16.70 -0.33
C PHE A 34 -13.31 17.81 0.18
N THR A 35 -13.73 18.60 1.14
CA THR A 35 -12.89 19.67 1.73
C THR A 35 -12.15 19.22 2.99
N THR A 36 -12.56 18.10 3.61
CA THR A 36 -12.06 17.62 4.90
C THR A 36 -11.75 16.11 4.90
N ILE A 37 -11.21 15.58 3.80
CA ILE A 37 -10.98 14.12 3.63
C ILE A 37 -10.04 13.59 4.70
N GLU A 38 -8.92 14.28 5.01
CA GLU A 38 -7.96 13.84 6.04
C GLU A 38 -8.62 13.70 7.41
N ARG A 39 -9.51 14.65 7.78
CA ARG A 39 -10.24 14.59 9.04
C ARG A 39 -11.20 13.41 9.07
N GLN A 40 -11.93 13.16 7.98
CA GLN A 40 -12.84 12.02 7.89
C GLN A 40 -12.08 10.70 8.00
N VAL A 41 -10.89 10.57 7.39
CA VAL A 41 -10.02 9.38 7.53
C VAL A 41 -9.57 9.21 8.98
N ALA A 42 -9.12 10.27 9.64
CA ALA A 42 -8.66 10.25 11.02
C ALA A 42 -9.80 9.85 12.00
N ASP A 43 -10.99 10.42 11.82
CA ASP A 43 -12.15 10.18 12.70
C ASP A 43 -12.72 8.76 12.54
N ARG A 44 -12.79 8.26 11.32
CA ARG A 44 -13.48 7.01 11.00
C ARG A 44 -12.60 5.78 10.95
N ARG A 45 -11.28 5.98 10.83
CA ARG A 45 -10.26 4.93 10.84
C ARG A 45 -10.61 3.75 9.93
N PRO A 46 -10.73 3.96 8.62
CA PRO A 46 -11.00 2.88 7.68
C PRO A 46 -9.85 1.88 7.66
N GLU A 47 -10.17 0.65 7.27
CA GLU A 47 -9.17 -0.42 7.09
C GLU A 47 -8.69 -0.50 5.63
N LEU A 48 -9.36 0.19 4.71
CA LEU A 48 -8.95 0.38 3.32
C LEU A 48 -9.61 1.63 2.75
N ILE A 49 -8.89 2.35 1.91
CA ILE A 49 -9.40 3.50 1.16
C ILE A 49 -9.39 3.18 -0.33
N LEU A 50 -10.51 3.44 -1.00
CA LEU A 50 -10.61 3.53 -2.44
C LEU A 50 -10.65 5.00 -2.81
N LEU A 51 -9.67 5.47 -3.60
CA LEU A 51 -9.43 6.90 -3.83
C LEU A 51 -9.42 7.22 -5.31
N ASP A 52 -10.38 8.02 -5.78
CA ASP A 52 -10.26 8.59 -7.13
C ASP A 52 -9.19 9.69 -7.16
N ILE A 53 -8.52 9.79 -8.31
CA ILE A 53 -7.57 10.88 -8.56
C ILE A 53 -8.32 12.16 -8.95
N ASN A 54 -9.38 12.04 -9.74
CA ASN A 54 -10.12 13.20 -10.26
C ASN A 54 -11.19 13.62 -9.26
N LEU A 55 -10.79 14.37 -8.23
CA LEU A 55 -11.69 14.87 -7.20
C LEU A 55 -11.84 16.39 -7.29
N PRO A 56 -12.97 16.95 -6.83
CA PRO A 56 -13.13 18.38 -6.73
C PRO A 56 -12.24 18.96 -5.63
N VAL A 57 -11.90 20.24 -5.72
CA VAL A 57 -11.10 21.02 -4.79
C VAL A 57 -9.60 20.66 -4.85
N TYR A 58 -9.20 19.48 -4.46
CA TYR A 58 -7.86 18.92 -4.58
C TYR A 58 -7.94 17.52 -5.13
N ASP A 59 -6.96 17.12 -5.95
CA ASP A 59 -6.92 15.79 -6.55
C ASP A 59 -6.54 14.68 -5.53
N GLY A 60 -6.70 13.42 -5.95
CA GLY A 60 -6.39 12.27 -5.11
C GLY A 60 -4.91 12.18 -4.73
N PHE A 61 -4.00 12.75 -5.52
CA PHE A 61 -2.57 12.79 -5.18
C PHE A 61 -2.30 13.69 -3.98
N TYR A 62 -2.92 14.87 -3.95
CA TYR A 62 -2.86 15.76 -2.79
C TYR A 62 -3.39 15.07 -1.53
N TRP A 63 -4.57 14.44 -1.62
CA TRP A 63 -5.17 13.74 -0.49
C TRP A 63 -4.34 12.56 -0.04
N MET A 64 -3.72 11.83 -0.95
CA MET A 64 -2.80 10.75 -0.62
C MET A 64 -1.64 11.21 0.25
N GLN A 65 -0.99 12.34 -0.12
CA GLN A 65 0.08 12.91 0.69
C GLN A 65 -0.42 13.26 2.09
N LYS A 66 -1.56 13.96 2.19
CA LYS A 66 -2.17 14.33 3.48
C LYS A 66 -2.50 13.13 4.35
N ILE A 67 -3.05 12.07 3.77
CA ILE A 67 -3.33 10.83 4.50
C ILE A 67 -2.04 10.19 5.01
N ARG A 68 -0.98 10.18 4.22
CA ARG A 68 0.32 9.58 4.62
C ARG A 68 1.05 10.34 5.71
N ASP A 69 0.72 11.62 5.95
CA ASP A 69 1.27 12.39 7.07
C ASP A 69 0.90 11.75 8.45
N PHE A 70 -0.22 11.02 8.54
CA PHE A 70 -0.71 10.47 9.81
C PHE A 70 -1.21 9.01 9.74
N SER A 71 -1.35 8.40 8.57
CA SER A 71 -1.96 7.07 8.43
C SER A 71 -1.24 6.21 7.38
N GLN A 72 -1.11 4.92 7.72
CA GLN A 72 -0.59 3.88 6.81
C GLN A 72 -1.70 2.94 6.32
N VAL A 73 -2.95 3.37 6.40
CA VAL A 73 -4.07 2.62 5.85
C VAL A 73 -3.82 2.29 4.37
N PRO A 74 -4.08 1.07 3.91
CA PRO A 74 -3.92 0.73 2.51
C PRO A 74 -4.85 1.56 1.63
N VAL A 75 -4.30 2.09 0.53
CA VAL A 75 -5.03 2.92 -0.44
C VAL A 75 -4.90 2.31 -1.82
N ILE A 76 -6.06 2.03 -2.43
CA ILE A 76 -6.16 1.63 -3.85
C ILE A 76 -6.67 2.84 -4.62
N PHE A 77 -5.89 3.33 -5.58
CA PHE A 77 -6.36 4.36 -6.49
C PHE A 77 -7.32 3.77 -7.52
N ILE A 78 -8.39 4.52 -7.81
CA ILE A 78 -9.35 4.21 -8.88
C ILE A 78 -9.42 5.43 -9.79
N SER A 79 -9.05 5.31 -11.07
CA SER A 79 -9.03 6.48 -11.93
C SER A 79 -9.25 6.16 -13.40
N SER A 80 -9.79 7.12 -14.14
CA SER A 80 -9.86 7.11 -15.60
C SER A 80 -8.55 7.54 -16.28
N ARG A 81 -7.55 7.99 -15.50
CA ARG A 81 -6.24 8.32 -16.03
C ARG A 81 -5.50 7.04 -16.38
N ASP A 82 -5.02 6.95 -17.62
CA ASP A 82 -4.38 5.76 -18.19
C ASP A 82 -2.87 5.95 -18.45
N ALA A 83 -2.36 7.15 -18.22
CA ALA A 83 -0.94 7.41 -18.41
C ALA A 83 -0.09 6.68 -17.35
N ASP A 84 0.94 5.97 -17.77
CA ASP A 84 1.91 5.31 -16.91
C ASP A 84 2.47 6.26 -15.85
N ALA A 85 2.66 7.54 -16.20
CA ALA A 85 3.13 8.57 -15.28
C ALA A 85 2.19 8.78 -14.07
N ASP A 86 0.87 8.72 -14.26
CA ASP A 86 -0.09 8.88 -13.17
C ASP A 86 -0.07 7.66 -12.23
N GLN A 87 0.07 6.46 -12.78
CA GLN A 87 0.21 5.23 -11.98
C GLN A 87 1.50 5.23 -11.17
N ILE A 88 2.62 5.59 -11.82
CA ILE A 88 3.92 5.73 -11.16
C ILE A 88 3.84 6.79 -10.05
N MET A 89 3.18 7.92 -10.30
CA MET A 89 3.00 8.98 -9.31
C MET A 89 2.14 8.49 -8.13
N ALA A 90 1.04 7.79 -8.38
CA ALA A 90 0.19 7.21 -7.34
C ALA A 90 1.00 6.29 -6.42
N MET A 91 1.80 5.38 -6.99
CA MET A 91 2.66 4.48 -6.21
C MET A 91 3.77 5.24 -5.48
N ASN A 92 4.38 6.24 -6.11
CA ASN A 92 5.40 7.07 -5.51
C ASN A 92 4.92 7.88 -4.31
N LEU A 93 3.66 8.26 -4.28
CA LEU A 93 3.05 8.96 -3.15
C LEU A 93 2.63 8.02 -2.01
N GLY A 94 2.85 6.70 -2.16
CA GLY A 94 2.56 5.70 -1.14
C GLY A 94 1.24 4.97 -1.36
N GLY A 95 0.65 5.05 -2.56
CA GLY A 95 -0.45 4.17 -2.97
C GLY A 95 -0.03 2.71 -2.95
N ASP A 96 -0.95 1.83 -2.63
CA ASP A 96 -0.67 0.40 -2.48
C ASP A 96 -1.09 -0.40 -3.71
N ASP A 97 -2.07 0.08 -4.48
CA ASP A 97 -2.50 -0.49 -5.76
C ASP A 97 -3.22 0.57 -6.61
N TYR A 98 -3.48 0.23 -7.88
CA TYR A 98 -4.15 1.08 -8.85
C TYR A 98 -5.16 0.27 -9.66
N ILE A 99 -6.32 0.87 -9.95
CA ILE A 99 -7.37 0.30 -10.81
C ILE A 99 -7.77 1.34 -11.83
N GLN A 100 -7.55 1.04 -13.10
CA GLN A 100 -7.95 1.92 -14.19
C GLN A 100 -9.43 1.72 -14.55
N LYS A 101 -10.18 2.81 -14.65
CA LYS A 101 -11.56 2.81 -15.18
C LYS A 101 -11.52 2.77 -16.73
N PRO A 102 -12.40 2.01 -17.40
CA PRO A 102 -13.41 1.12 -16.84
C PRO A 102 -12.83 -0.21 -16.40
N PHE A 103 -13.34 -0.80 -15.31
CA PHE A 103 -12.92 -2.09 -14.78
C PHE A 103 -14.10 -2.99 -14.45
N ASP A 104 -13.84 -4.28 -14.39
CA ASP A 104 -14.80 -5.27 -13.91
C ASP A 104 -14.91 -5.20 -12.37
N MET A 105 -16.12 -5.31 -11.86
CA MET A 105 -16.41 -5.27 -10.43
C MET A 105 -15.73 -6.44 -9.68
N ASP A 106 -15.63 -7.61 -10.31
CA ASP A 106 -14.96 -8.78 -9.74
C ASP A 106 -13.45 -8.53 -9.59
N VAL A 107 -12.84 -7.76 -10.50
CA VAL A 107 -11.43 -7.34 -10.40
C VAL A 107 -11.23 -6.41 -9.21
N LEU A 108 -12.12 -5.43 -9.00
CA LEU A 108 -12.07 -4.55 -7.83
C LEU A 108 -12.15 -5.38 -6.53
N ILE A 109 -13.13 -6.27 -6.43
CA ILE A 109 -13.33 -7.12 -5.25
C ILE A 109 -12.10 -8.01 -5.00
N ALA A 110 -11.55 -8.61 -6.05
CA ALA A 110 -10.34 -9.43 -5.94
C ALA A 110 -9.14 -8.62 -5.40
N LYS A 111 -8.94 -7.39 -5.89
CA LYS A 111 -7.87 -6.49 -5.41
C LYS A 111 -8.11 -6.05 -3.97
N VAL A 112 -9.32 -5.67 -3.60
CA VAL A 112 -9.71 -5.33 -2.22
C VAL A 112 -9.41 -6.49 -1.27
N ASN A 113 -9.89 -7.70 -1.59
CA ASN A 113 -9.64 -8.89 -0.77
C ASN A 113 -8.14 -9.23 -0.67
N ALA A 114 -7.42 -9.12 -1.78
CA ALA A 114 -5.98 -9.36 -1.79
C ALA A 114 -5.23 -8.35 -0.91
N MET A 115 -5.61 -7.08 -0.97
CA MET A 115 -5.02 -6.02 -0.15
C MET A 115 -5.30 -6.24 1.35
N LEU A 116 -6.55 -6.51 1.72
CA LEU A 116 -6.93 -6.79 3.10
C LEU A 116 -6.23 -8.05 3.65
N ARG A 117 -6.12 -9.10 2.85
CA ARG A 117 -5.38 -10.31 3.23
C ARG A 117 -3.92 -10.00 3.49
N ARG A 118 -3.26 -9.27 2.61
CA ARG A 118 -1.85 -8.86 2.78
C ARG A 118 -1.66 -7.99 4.02
N THR A 119 -2.59 -7.08 4.27
CA THR A 119 -2.48 -6.11 5.37
C THR A 119 -2.80 -6.75 6.72
N TYR A 120 -3.78 -7.68 6.79
CA TYR A 120 -4.36 -8.11 8.06
C TYR A 120 -4.33 -9.61 8.32
N GLN A 121 -4.13 -10.49 7.32
CA GLN A 121 -4.25 -11.94 7.48
C GLN A 121 -2.93 -12.73 7.48
N TYR A 122 -1.80 -12.14 7.11
CA TYR A 122 -0.50 -12.83 7.26
C TYR A 122 -0.05 -12.87 8.74
N ARG A 123 -0.96 -13.32 9.63
CA ARG A 123 -0.77 -13.33 11.08
C ARG A 123 -0.14 -14.61 11.62
N ASP A 124 0.07 -15.65 10.83
CA ASP A 124 0.33 -17.00 11.37
C ASP A 124 1.77 -17.50 11.30
N ASP A 125 2.72 -16.78 10.69
CA ASP A 125 4.13 -17.18 10.71
C ASP A 125 5.01 -16.14 11.41
N ALA A 126 5.62 -16.51 12.52
CA ALA A 126 6.57 -15.75 13.34
C ALA A 126 6.13 -14.31 13.66
N THR A 127 5.58 -14.09 14.83
CA THR A 127 5.04 -12.81 15.31
C THR A 127 6.04 -11.65 15.30
N ALA A 128 7.33 -11.93 15.30
CA ALA A 128 8.38 -10.92 15.19
C ALA A 128 9.60 -11.47 14.43
N LEU A 129 10.14 -10.67 13.52
CA LEU A 129 11.44 -10.92 12.89
C LEU A 129 12.42 -9.88 13.42
N ALA A 130 13.63 -10.29 13.77
CA ALA A 130 14.69 -9.36 14.18
C ALA A 130 16.01 -9.78 13.52
N HIS A 131 16.69 -8.83 12.90
CA HIS A 131 17.97 -9.05 12.24
C HIS A 131 18.75 -7.74 12.10
N ASN A 132 20.05 -7.78 12.42
CA ASN A 132 21.00 -6.66 12.24
C ASN A 132 20.44 -5.29 12.69
N GLY A 133 19.83 -5.24 13.90
CA GLY A 133 19.31 -4.00 14.48
C GLY A 133 17.94 -3.55 13.95
N VAL A 134 17.34 -4.28 13.03
CA VAL A 134 15.96 -4.05 12.56
C VAL A 134 15.06 -5.14 13.10
N SER A 135 13.96 -4.75 13.75
CA SER A 135 12.90 -5.67 14.17
C SER A 135 11.55 -5.27 13.56
N LEU A 136 10.77 -6.27 13.20
CA LEU A 136 9.47 -6.12 12.56
C LEU A 136 8.46 -7.01 13.28
N ASN A 137 7.38 -6.42 13.78
CA ASN A 137 6.25 -7.15 14.34
C ASN A 137 5.12 -7.21 13.31
N VAL A 138 4.76 -8.43 12.89
CA VAL A 138 3.75 -8.64 11.84
C VAL A 138 2.35 -8.32 12.36
N GLN A 139 2.07 -8.52 13.66
CA GLN A 139 0.74 -8.30 14.23
C GLN A 139 0.44 -6.82 14.46
N THR A 140 1.40 -6.09 15.04
CA THR A 140 1.25 -4.66 15.34
C THR A 140 1.65 -3.77 14.15
N ARG A 141 2.33 -4.34 13.15
CA ARG A 141 2.96 -3.64 12.01
C ARG A 141 4.02 -2.61 12.44
N GLU A 142 4.54 -2.78 13.64
CA GLU A 142 5.63 -1.95 14.14
C GLU A 142 6.96 -2.39 13.54
N VAL A 143 7.77 -1.43 13.18
CA VAL A 143 9.15 -1.62 12.74
C VAL A 143 10.06 -0.75 13.59
N LEU A 144 11.03 -1.39 14.25
CA LEU A 144 12.05 -0.71 15.03
C LEU A 144 13.40 -0.88 14.36
N VAL A 145 14.17 0.20 14.33
CA VAL A 145 15.57 0.21 13.93
C VAL A 145 16.36 0.69 15.14
N GLY A 146 17.05 -0.25 15.80
CA GLY A 146 17.53 -0.01 17.16
C GLY A 146 16.36 0.27 18.11
N GLU A 147 16.34 1.44 18.74
CA GLU A 147 15.25 1.91 19.61
C GLU A 147 14.25 2.84 18.88
N GLN A 148 14.53 3.20 17.62
CA GLN A 148 13.71 4.13 16.86
C GLN A 148 12.61 3.41 16.09
N GLN A 149 11.35 3.78 16.33
CA GLN A 149 10.23 3.33 15.53
C GLN A 149 10.18 4.09 14.20
N ILE A 150 10.08 3.34 13.09
CA ILE A 150 9.92 3.90 11.75
C ILE A 150 8.56 3.52 11.16
N THR A 151 8.02 4.43 10.36
CA THR A 151 6.72 4.24 9.72
C THR A 151 6.90 3.84 8.25
N LEU A 152 6.34 2.68 7.89
CA LEU A 152 6.38 2.14 6.54
C LEU A 152 5.00 2.09 5.91
N SER A 153 4.90 2.35 4.61
CA SER A 153 3.69 2.04 3.83
C SER A 153 3.45 0.53 3.79
N THR A 154 2.27 0.11 3.34
CA THR A 154 1.93 -1.32 3.26
C THR A 154 2.92 -2.09 2.37
N ASN A 155 3.31 -1.52 1.22
CA ASN A 155 4.25 -2.16 0.31
C ASN A 155 5.68 -2.18 0.87
N GLU A 156 6.16 -1.09 1.49
CA GLU A 156 7.46 -1.04 2.16
C GLU A 156 7.55 -2.06 3.30
N PHE A 157 6.49 -2.18 4.10
CA PHE A 157 6.41 -3.16 5.18
C PHE A 157 6.49 -4.60 4.65
N GLN A 158 5.74 -4.90 3.60
CA GLN A 158 5.75 -6.23 2.99
C GLN A 158 7.08 -6.56 2.32
N LEU A 159 7.70 -5.58 1.65
CA LEU A 159 9.06 -5.74 1.11
C LEU A 159 10.05 -6.10 2.21
N LEU A 160 10.03 -5.34 3.32
CA LEU A 160 10.89 -5.60 4.45
C LEU A 160 10.65 -6.99 5.02
N TRP A 161 9.38 -7.37 5.25
CA TRP A 161 9.01 -8.69 5.77
C TRP A 161 9.48 -9.82 4.86
N LEU A 162 9.26 -9.72 3.53
CA LEU A 162 9.69 -10.74 2.57
C LEU A 162 11.22 -10.91 2.58
N LEU A 163 11.95 -9.80 2.61
CA LEU A 163 13.41 -9.82 2.59
C LEU A 163 13.99 -10.33 3.93
N MET A 164 13.42 -9.93 5.07
CA MET A 164 13.83 -10.43 6.38
C MET A 164 13.53 -11.93 6.56
N ARG A 165 12.38 -12.39 6.06
CA ARG A 165 12.02 -13.82 6.09
C ARG A 165 12.96 -14.68 5.25
N ALA A 166 13.46 -14.13 4.15
CA ALA A 166 14.44 -14.78 3.27
C ALA A 166 15.89 -14.48 3.65
N HIS A 167 16.11 -13.97 4.86
CA HIS A 167 17.42 -13.57 5.37
C HIS A 167 18.56 -14.49 4.90
N GLY A 168 19.63 -13.87 4.40
CA GLY A 168 20.77 -14.59 3.84
C GLY A 168 20.56 -15.13 2.42
N HIS A 169 19.35 -15.04 1.86
CA HIS A 169 19.03 -15.48 0.51
C HIS A 169 18.59 -14.33 -0.38
N ILE A 170 18.83 -14.47 -1.68
CA ILE A 170 18.38 -13.49 -2.67
C ILE A 170 16.92 -13.75 -2.97
N VAL A 171 16.09 -12.70 -2.86
CA VAL A 171 14.72 -12.70 -3.37
C VAL A 171 14.75 -12.01 -4.73
N THR A 172 14.32 -12.72 -5.76
CA THR A 172 14.33 -12.18 -7.12
C THR A 172 13.32 -11.05 -7.31
N ARG A 173 13.56 -10.18 -8.31
CA ARG A 173 12.61 -9.10 -8.63
C ARG A 173 11.24 -9.66 -8.96
N ASP A 174 11.19 -10.72 -9.78
CA ASP A 174 9.94 -11.39 -10.15
C ASP A 174 9.17 -11.96 -8.95
N GLU A 175 9.87 -12.55 -7.98
CA GLU A 175 9.25 -13.05 -6.75
C GLU A 175 8.65 -11.90 -5.92
N LEU A 176 9.37 -10.79 -5.78
CA LEU A 176 8.88 -9.61 -5.07
C LEU A 176 7.67 -9.01 -5.79
N LEU A 177 7.75 -8.82 -7.11
CA LEU A 177 6.64 -8.33 -7.91
C LEU A 177 5.42 -9.24 -7.83
N ASN A 178 5.60 -10.56 -7.97
CA ASN A 178 4.50 -11.53 -7.87
C ASN A 178 3.84 -11.57 -6.49
N LYS A 179 4.62 -11.40 -5.42
CA LYS A 179 4.07 -11.43 -4.05
C LYS A 179 3.42 -10.12 -3.62
N LEU A 180 3.89 -8.98 -4.14
CA LEU A 180 3.39 -7.68 -3.80
C LEU A 180 2.24 -7.23 -4.72
N TRP A 181 2.30 -7.59 -6.01
CA TRP A 181 1.32 -7.17 -6.99
C TRP A 181 0.85 -8.36 -7.83
N GLN A 182 -0.44 -8.68 -7.77
CA GLN A 182 -1.02 -9.83 -8.49
C GLN A 182 -1.18 -9.58 -9.99
N ASP A 183 -1.24 -8.34 -10.43
CA ASP A 183 -1.39 -7.97 -11.84
C ASP A 183 -0.11 -7.32 -12.37
N LYS A 184 0.68 -8.14 -13.09
CA LYS A 184 1.97 -7.72 -13.67
C LYS A 184 1.85 -6.61 -14.73
N ARG A 185 0.65 -6.36 -15.26
CA ARG A 185 0.45 -5.39 -16.34
C ARG A 185 0.55 -3.94 -15.88
N PHE A 186 0.46 -3.69 -14.58
CA PHE A 186 0.37 -2.34 -14.00
C PHE A 186 1.49 -2.00 -13.02
N VAL A 187 2.45 -2.89 -12.80
CA VAL A 187 3.58 -2.62 -11.92
C VAL A 187 4.87 -2.95 -12.64
N ASP A 188 5.57 -1.92 -13.02
CA ASP A 188 6.87 -2.06 -13.65
C ASP A 188 8.00 -2.21 -12.62
N ASP A 189 9.17 -2.55 -13.12
CA ASP A 189 10.41 -2.64 -12.35
C ASP A 189 10.77 -1.33 -11.63
N ASN A 190 10.27 -0.19 -12.11
CA ASN A 190 10.52 1.12 -11.51
C ASN A 190 9.80 1.25 -10.18
N THR A 191 8.55 0.78 -10.07
CA THR A 191 7.78 0.81 -8.82
C THR A 191 8.47 0.01 -7.72
N LEU A 192 8.98 -1.19 -8.00
CA LEU A 192 9.75 -1.98 -7.04
C LEU A 192 11.03 -1.23 -6.64
N THR A 193 11.76 -0.68 -7.60
CA THR A 193 13.01 0.05 -7.35
C THR A 193 12.79 1.27 -6.46
N VAL A 194 11.71 2.03 -6.68
CA VAL A 194 11.36 3.18 -5.85
C VAL A 194 11.01 2.77 -4.43
N ASN A 195 10.20 1.72 -4.24
CA ASN A 195 9.84 1.25 -2.90
C ASN A 195 11.08 0.73 -2.13
N ILE A 196 11.99 0.00 -2.80
CA ILE A 196 13.27 -0.42 -2.19
C ILE A 196 14.12 0.79 -1.82
N SER A 197 14.21 1.81 -2.69
CA SER A 197 14.99 3.02 -2.41
C SER A 197 14.46 3.77 -1.18
N ARG A 198 13.14 3.95 -1.09
CA ARG A 198 12.49 4.59 0.07
C ARG A 198 12.67 3.80 1.35
N LEU A 199 12.50 2.48 1.29
CA LEU A 199 12.72 1.61 2.44
C LEU A 199 14.16 1.72 2.96
N ARG A 200 15.16 1.70 2.06
CA ARG A 200 16.57 1.93 2.41
C ARG A 200 16.79 3.27 3.10
N GLN A 201 16.24 4.34 2.52
CA GLN A 201 16.37 5.69 3.09
C GLN A 201 15.80 5.77 4.51
N LYS A 202 14.63 5.17 4.75
CA LYS A 202 13.99 5.15 6.08
C LYS A 202 14.82 4.37 7.10
N ILE A 203 15.36 3.21 6.72
CA ILE A 203 16.19 2.39 7.60
C ILE A 203 17.54 3.09 7.88
N ALA A 204 18.18 3.67 6.85
CA ALA A 204 19.42 4.39 6.99
C ALA A 204 19.27 5.65 7.86
N ALA A 205 18.17 6.42 7.69
CA ALA A 205 17.86 7.57 8.52
C ALA A 205 17.70 7.22 10.01
N ALA A 206 17.33 5.96 10.31
CA ALA A 206 17.23 5.44 11.67
C ALA A 206 18.53 4.74 12.17
N GLY A 207 19.62 4.85 11.42
CA GLY A 207 20.97 4.46 11.87
C GLY A 207 21.47 3.10 11.38
N VAL A 208 20.79 2.42 10.46
CA VAL A 208 21.27 1.15 9.89
C VAL A 208 21.48 1.29 8.39
N ASP A 209 22.73 1.50 7.99
CA ASP A 209 23.13 1.62 6.60
C ASP A 209 23.21 0.26 5.89
N GLN A 210 22.97 0.26 4.56
CA GLN A 210 23.12 -0.89 3.69
C GLN A 210 22.35 -2.15 4.12
N TYR A 211 21.25 -1.98 4.87
CA TYR A 211 20.45 -3.10 5.36
C TYR A 211 19.90 -4.00 4.24
N ILE A 212 19.51 -3.42 3.12
CA ILE A 212 19.07 -4.15 1.94
C ILE A 212 20.10 -4.01 0.84
N VAL A 213 20.67 -5.13 0.39
CA VAL A 213 21.70 -5.18 -0.65
C VAL A 213 21.10 -5.56 -1.99
N THR A 214 21.52 -4.86 -3.06
CA THR A 214 21.20 -5.27 -4.43
C THR A 214 22.20 -6.30 -4.93
N ARG A 215 21.69 -7.40 -5.46
CA ARG A 215 22.47 -8.37 -6.24
C ARG A 215 22.15 -8.14 -7.71
N VAL A 216 23.11 -7.55 -8.43
CA VAL A 216 22.93 -7.13 -9.83
C VAL A 216 22.40 -8.28 -10.67
N ALA A 217 21.39 -8.00 -11.49
CA ALA A 217 20.67 -8.96 -12.34
C ALA A 217 19.98 -10.13 -11.60
N GLN A 218 19.97 -10.16 -10.26
CA GLN A 218 19.37 -11.24 -9.49
C GLN A 218 18.21 -10.76 -8.63
N GLY A 219 18.39 -9.71 -7.82
CA GLY A 219 17.35 -9.23 -6.91
C GLY A 219 17.89 -8.47 -5.72
N TYR A 220 17.24 -8.66 -4.58
CA TYR A 220 17.56 -8.00 -3.32
C TYR A 220 17.69 -9.01 -2.19
N MET A 221 18.46 -8.67 -1.17
CA MET A 221 18.62 -9.51 0.04
C MET A 221 18.88 -8.67 1.28
N VAL A 222 18.52 -9.18 2.42
CA VAL A 222 19.04 -8.79 3.74
C VAL A 222 20.14 -9.78 4.09
N PRO A 223 21.41 -9.32 4.22
CA PRO A 223 22.57 -10.20 4.45
C PRO A 223 22.64 -10.79 5.87
#